data_fcd25a3e9b5673511e30256b32fcf8b4
#
_entry.id   fcd25a3e9b5673511e30256b32fcf8b4
#
_cell.length_a   1.000
_cell.length_b   1.000
_cell.length_c   1.000
_cell.angle_alpha   90.00
_cell.angle_beta   90.00
_cell.angle_gamma   90.00
#
_symmetry.space_group_name_H-M   'P 1'
#
loop_
_entity.id
_entity.type
_entity.pdbx_description
1 polymer ?
#
loop_
_entity_poly.entity_id
_entity_poly.type
_entity_poly.pdbx_seq_one_letter_code
_entity_poly.pdbx_strand_id
1 'polypeptide(L)'
;MTQRLQLTPPAAPLPLGTGAPTPGIALAGDPAEAASRFGLESPLPDGFVEILGATGVEVDVTPAVLAEHSRDWWPIGLVWATEGQVPALAGAVARPTDVDGVVAVVRACATHGVALTVTGGRSGVLGASVPLLGGVALDMCGLAGISAVDATSGIVSVLPGTFGDVFEDDLRRSHHLTVGHWPQSMALSTVGGWVACRGAGQYSTRYGKIEDLVVGLDVVLADGTLIHTGGAPRAAHGPDLTQLFVGSEGTLGIIVGVHLRARPLPPAEGRAAYSFTTFDAALAAMRRTVQR
;
A
#
# COMPACT_ATOMS: atom_id res chain seq x y z
N MET A 1 -36.19 -19.57 15.71
CA MET A 1 -36.13 -19.77 14.26
C MET A 1 -35.13 -18.81 13.68
N THR A 2 -34.08 -19.31 13.02
CA THR A 2 -33.05 -18.47 12.38
C THR A 2 -33.55 -18.13 10.97
N GLN A 3 -33.90 -16.90 10.73
CA GLN A 3 -34.32 -16.46 9.40
C GLN A 3 -33.08 -16.21 8.55
N ARG A 4 -32.99 -16.90 7.42
CA ARG A 4 -31.91 -16.72 6.45
C ARG A 4 -32.18 -15.41 5.68
N LEU A 5 -31.33 -14.41 5.86
CA LEU A 5 -31.42 -13.17 5.08
C LEU A 5 -31.01 -13.45 3.63
N GLN A 6 -31.88 -13.14 2.67
CA GLN A 6 -31.49 -13.07 1.28
C GLN A 6 -30.65 -11.80 1.09
N LEU A 7 -29.36 -11.99 0.80
CA LEU A 7 -28.51 -10.89 0.41
C LEU A 7 -28.83 -10.51 -1.05
N THR A 8 -29.06 -9.24 -1.28
CA THR A 8 -29.05 -8.70 -2.64
C THR A 8 -27.70 -9.03 -3.28
N PRO A 9 -27.64 -9.52 -4.53
CA PRO A 9 -26.35 -9.70 -5.20
C PRO A 9 -25.53 -8.43 -5.09
N PRO A 10 -24.23 -8.52 -4.82
CA PRO A 10 -23.39 -7.34 -4.81
C PRO A 10 -23.56 -6.60 -6.14
N ALA A 11 -23.55 -5.26 -6.08
CA ALA A 11 -23.46 -4.44 -7.28
C ALA A 11 -22.30 -4.96 -8.15
N ALA A 12 -22.40 -4.75 -9.47
CA ALA A 12 -21.36 -5.18 -10.40
C ALA A 12 -19.98 -4.81 -9.83
N PRO A 13 -18.99 -5.73 -9.86
CA PRO A 13 -17.67 -5.44 -9.34
C PRO A 13 -17.13 -4.17 -10.01
N LEU A 14 -16.55 -3.29 -9.19
CA LEU A 14 -15.85 -2.12 -9.70
C LEU A 14 -14.78 -2.58 -10.71
N PRO A 15 -14.53 -1.81 -11.77
CA PRO A 15 -13.47 -2.12 -12.71
C PRO A 15 -12.16 -2.34 -11.95
N LEU A 16 -11.44 -3.44 -12.26
CA LEU A 16 -10.13 -3.72 -11.70
C LEU A 16 -9.15 -2.62 -12.12
N GLY A 17 -8.29 -2.22 -11.20
CA GLY A 17 -7.25 -1.24 -11.49
C GLY A 17 -7.82 0.14 -11.83
N THR A 18 -8.67 0.69 -10.97
CA THR A 18 -9.28 2.02 -11.19
C THR A 18 -8.27 3.18 -11.26
N GLY A 19 -6.99 2.90 -11.35
CA GLY A 19 -5.94 3.91 -11.42
C GLY A 19 -5.64 4.51 -10.05
N ALA A 20 -4.87 5.59 -10.01
CA ALA A 20 -4.47 6.22 -8.76
C ALA A 20 -5.70 6.50 -7.88
N PRO A 21 -5.80 5.87 -6.71
CA PRO A 21 -6.93 6.06 -5.82
C PRO A 21 -6.89 7.45 -5.23
N THR A 22 -7.61 8.34 -5.87
CA THR A 22 -7.87 9.66 -5.31
C THR A 22 -8.75 9.52 -4.08
N PRO A 23 -8.45 10.20 -2.97
CA PRO A 23 -9.36 10.27 -1.84
C PRO A 23 -10.77 10.68 -2.29
N GLY A 24 -11.79 10.01 -1.76
CA GLY A 24 -13.18 10.16 -2.19
C GLY A 24 -13.75 11.58 -2.06
N ILE A 25 -13.10 12.45 -1.27
CA ILE A 25 -13.43 13.88 -1.18
C ILE A 25 -12.43 14.65 -2.03
N ALA A 26 -12.92 15.30 -3.08
CA ALA A 26 -12.11 16.15 -3.94
C ALA A 26 -11.60 17.38 -3.17
N LEU A 27 -10.43 17.87 -3.58
CA LEU A 27 -9.92 19.13 -3.10
C LEU A 27 -10.81 20.28 -3.61
N ALA A 28 -11.26 21.17 -2.72
CA ALA A 28 -12.08 22.31 -3.10
C ALA A 28 -11.23 23.38 -3.83
N GLY A 29 -11.83 24.04 -4.80
CA GLY A 29 -11.13 25.05 -5.61
C GLY A 29 -10.23 24.45 -6.70
N ASP A 30 -9.24 25.24 -7.14
CA ASP A 30 -8.22 24.76 -8.07
C ASP A 30 -7.12 24.01 -7.28
N PRO A 31 -6.87 22.73 -7.59
CA PRO A 31 -5.78 22.00 -6.95
C PRO A 31 -4.40 22.64 -7.10
N ALA A 32 -4.20 23.47 -8.13
CA ALA A 32 -2.96 24.21 -8.33
C ALA A 32 -2.76 25.35 -7.30
N GLU A 33 -3.83 25.76 -6.62
CA GLU A 33 -3.82 26.80 -5.59
C GLU A 33 -3.92 26.20 -4.17
N ALA A 34 -3.75 24.89 -4.04
CA ALA A 34 -3.86 24.21 -2.75
C ALA A 34 -2.87 24.79 -1.74
N ALA A 35 -3.37 25.12 -0.55
CA ALA A 35 -2.55 25.64 0.54
C ALA A 35 -2.11 24.52 1.48
N SER A 36 -0.89 24.61 1.99
CA SER A 36 -0.39 23.75 3.06
C SER A 36 -0.99 24.14 4.42
N ARG A 37 -1.50 23.15 5.15
CA ARG A 37 -2.05 23.36 6.49
C ARG A 37 -0.98 23.57 7.55
N PHE A 38 0.11 22.81 7.47
CA PHE A 38 1.15 22.83 8.51
C PHE A 38 2.28 23.82 8.24
N GLY A 39 2.52 24.19 6.97
CA GLY A 39 3.57 25.14 6.61
C GLY A 39 4.99 24.69 7.03
N LEU A 40 5.23 23.38 7.00
CA LEU A 40 6.50 22.78 7.42
C LEU A 40 7.40 22.40 6.23
N GLU A 41 6.99 22.79 5.02
CA GLU A 41 7.69 22.43 3.80
C GLU A 41 9.07 23.07 3.75
N SER A 42 10.07 22.28 3.40
CA SER A 42 11.36 22.78 2.97
C SER A 42 11.35 22.89 1.45
N PRO A 43 11.71 24.04 0.89
CA PRO A 43 11.86 24.15 -0.56
C PRO A 43 12.94 23.19 -1.05
N LEU A 44 12.78 22.67 -2.26
CA LEU A 44 13.83 21.88 -2.90
C LEU A 44 15.06 22.79 -3.14
N PRO A 45 16.29 22.25 -2.99
CA PRO A 45 17.49 22.97 -3.38
C PRO A 45 17.45 23.40 -4.85
N ASP A 46 18.06 24.53 -5.17
CA ASP A 46 18.17 25.01 -6.55
C ASP A 46 18.79 23.92 -7.45
N GLY A 47 18.18 23.69 -8.60
CA GLY A 47 18.62 22.68 -9.56
C GLY A 47 18.35 21.22 -9.17
N PHE A 48 17.64 20.97 -8.05
CA PHE A 48 17.42 19.59 -7.60
C PHE A 48 16.44 18.81 -8.49
N VAL A 49 15.48 19.50 -9.11
CA VAL A 49 14.54 18.89 -10.07
C VAL A 49 15.29 18.35 -11.30
N GLU A 50 16.29 19.08 -11.78
CA GLU A 50 17.16 18.65 -12.88
C GLU A 50 18.02 17.44 -12.47
N ILE A 51 18.52 17.42 -11.23
CA ILE A 51 19.24 16.26 -10.67
C ILE A 51 18.33 15.03 -10.63
N LEU A 52 17.09 15.17 -10.16
CA LEU A 52 16.11 14.08 -10.20
C LEU A 52 15.82 13.64 -11.63
N GLY A 53 15.59 14.56 -12.56
CA GLY A 53 15.38 14.26 -13.97
C GLY A 53 16.54 13.49 -14.62
N ALA A 54 17.78 13.80 -14.22
CA ALA A 54 18.98 13.11 -14.69
C ALA A 54 19.07 11.64 -14.20
N THR A 55 18.28 11.22 -13.23
CA THR A 55 18.17 9.82 -12.82
C THR A 55 17.46 8.93 -13.86
N GLY A 56 16.78 9.53 -14.84
CA GLY A 56 15.93 8.83 -15.82
C GLY A 56 14.54 8.50 -15.30
N VAL A 57 14.22 8.83 -14.05
CA VAL A 57 12.89 8.65 -13.46
C VAL A 57 11.98 9.81 -13.87
N GLU A 58 10.70 9.52 -14.14
CA GLU A 58 9.70 10.56 -14.39
C GLU A 58 9.55 11.46 -13.15
N VAL A 59 9.67 12.77 -13.35
CA VAL A 59 9.52 13.77 -12.29
C VAL A 59 8.44 14.77 -12.67
N ASP A 60 7.50 15.02 -11.76
CA ASP A 60 6.40 15.95 -11.96
C ASP A 60 6.42 17.01 -10.85
N VAL A 61 6.35 18.26 -11.25
CA VAL A 61 6.29 19.44 -10.36
C VAL A 61 5.03 20.26 -10.62
N THR A 62 4.07 19.71 -11.36
CA THR A 62 2.80 20.38 -11.64
C THR A 62 2.03 20.58 -10.35
N PRO A 63 1.61 21.80 -9.99
CA PRO A 63 0.99 22.08 -8.70
C PRO A 63 -0.20 21.19 -8.36
N ALA A 64 -1.07 20.87 -9.33
CA ALA A 64 -2.19 19.97 -9.11
C ALA A 64 -1.73 18.54 -8.77
N VAL A 65 -0.65 18.05 -9.38
CA VAL A 65 -0.07 16.74 -9.09
C VAL A 65 0.58 16.72 -7.72
N LEU A 66 1.29 17.80 -7.36
CA LEU A 66 1.87 17.95 -6.02
C LEU A 66 0.80 17.91 -4.95
N ALA A 67 -0.29 18.69 -5.12
CA ALA A 67 -1.41 18.69 -4.18
C ALA A 67 -2.05 17.32 -4.02
N GLU A 68 -2.24 16.58 -5.13
CA GLU A 68 -2.85 15.24 -5.10
C GLU A 68 -1.94 14.20 -4.44
N HIS A 69 -0.62 14.28 -4.61
CA HIS A 69 0.34 13.39 -3.95
C HIS A 69 0.68 13.82 -2.52
N SER A 70 0.10 14.91 -2.05
CA SER A 70 0.31 15.47 -0.71
C SER A 70 -0.82 15.14 0.26
N ARG A 71 -1.70 14.20 -0.09
CA ARG A 71 -2.84 13.79 0.73
C ARG A 71 -3.12 12.29 0.61
N ASP A 72 -3.77 11.75 1.61
CA ASP A 72 -4.25 10.38 1.68
C ASP A 72 -5.71 10.35 2.20
N TRP A 73 -6.19 9.20 2.65
CA TRP A 73 -7.53 9.06 3.22
C TRP A 73 -7.60 9.43 4.72
N TRP A 74 -6.63 10.14 5.25
CA TRP A 74 -6.66 10.64 6.63
C TRP A 74 -7.89 11.54 6.85
N PRO A 75 -8.83 11.18 7.76
CA PRO A 75 -10.12 11.86 7.86
C PRO A 75 -10.02 13.36 8.07
N ILE A 76 -9.07 13.82 8.90
CA ILE A 76 -8.91 15.26 9.11
C ILE A 76 -8.34 15.95 7.85
N GLY A 77 -7.46 15.27 7.09
CA GLY A 77 -6.98 15.74 5.80
C GLY A 77 -8.10 15.87 4.77
N LEU A 78 -9.11 14.97 4.81
CA LEU A 78 -10.29 15.07 3.96
C LEU A 78 -11.16 16.28 4.33
N VAL A 79 -11.25 16.63 5.62
CA VAL A 79 -11.93 17.87 6.07
C VAL A 79 -11.20 19.10 5.52
N TRP A 80 -9.86 19.15 5.65
CA TRP A 80 -9.09 20.29 5.10
C TRP A 80 -9.19 20.39 3.58
N ALA A 81 -9.33 19.27 2.88
CA ALA A 81 -9.57 19.28 1.43
C ALA A 81 -10.84 20.03 1.05
N THR A 82 -11.88 20.05 1.88
CA THR A 82 -13.10 20.84 1.64
C THR A 82 -12.86 22.36 1.74
N GLU A 83 -11.72 22.77 2.27
CA GLU A 83 -11.27 24.15 2.40
C GLU A 83 -10.14 24.50 1.41
N GLY A 84 -9.85 23.62 0.44
CA GLY A 84 -8.77 23.80 -0.53
C GLY A 84 -7.38 23.61 0.07
N GLN A 85 -7.27 22.85 1.17
CA GLN A 85 -6.01 22.65 1.88
C GLN A 85 -5.58 21.19 1.84
N VAL A 86 -4.25 20.99 1.83
CA VAL A 86 -3.60 19.70 2.08
C VAL A 86 -2.77 19.77 3.35
N PRO A 87 -2.44 18.64 4.01
CA PRO A 87 -1.63 18.70 5.23
C PRO A 87 -0.29 19.40 5.04
N ALA A 88 0.45 19.02 4.00
CA ALA A 88 1.72 19.62 3.59
C ALA A 88 1.93 19.33 2.10
N LEU A 89 2.68 20.18 1.38
CA LEU A 89 2.93 20.03 -0.05
C LEU A 89 4.29 19.38 -0.33
N ALA A 90 4.31 18.39 -1.23
CA ALA A 90 5.55 17.91 -1.83
C ALA A 90 6.16 18.98 -2.73
N GLY A 91 7.49 19.00 -2.85
CA GLY A 91 8.20 19.84 -3.81
C GLY A 91 8.33 19.21 -5.19
N ALA A 92 8.32 17.86 -5.27
CA ALA A 92 8.30 17.09 -6.51
C ALA A 92 7.67 15.72 -6.28
N VAL A 93 7.17 15.10 -7.35
CA VAL A 93 6.74 13.70 -7.39
C VAL A 93 7.67 12.94 -8.32
N ALA A 94 8.28 11.86 -7.84
CA ALA A 94 9.11 10.94 -8.64
C ALA A 94 8.39 9.60 -8.83
N ARG A 95 8.35 9.09 -10.07
CA ARG A 95 7.65 7.85 -10.44
C ARG A 95 8.60 6.82 -11.04
N PRO A 96 9.35 6.06 -10.23
CA PRO A 96 10.19 5.00 -10.72
C PRO A 96 9.36 3.83 -11.26
N THR A 97 9.88 3.16 -12.30
CA THR A 97 9.29 1.96 -12.89
C THR A 97 10.13 0.70 -12.62
N ASP A 98 11.30 0.87 -12.02
CA ASP A 98 12.19 -0.21 -11.65
C ASP A 98 12.96 0.10 -10.35
N VAL A 99 13.68 -0.89 -9.85
CA VAL A 99 14.44 -0.79 -8.59
C VAL A 99 15.62 0.18 -8.71
N ASP A 100 16.25 0.23 -9.86
CA ASP A 100 17.41 1.11 -10.09
C ASP A 100 16.99 2.57 -10.04
N GLY A 101 15.81 2.90 -10.56
CA GLY A 101 15.19 4.22 -10.45
C GLY A 101 14.90 4.60 -8.99
N VAL A 102 14.38 3.67 -8.18
CA VAL A 102 14.20 3.90 -6.74
C VAL A 102 15.53 4.21 -6.07
N VAL A 103 16.55 3.39 -6.31
CA VAL A 103 17.91 3.59 -5.75
C VAL A 103 18.48 4.94 -6.16
N ALA A 104 18.31 5.33 -7.42
CA ALA A 104 18.83 6.61 -7.94
C ALA A 104 18.16 7.81 -7.24
N VAL A 105 16.84 7.80 -7.09
CA VAL A 105 16.09 8.84 -6.37
C VAL A 105 16.51 8.92 -4.90
N VAL A 106 16.60 7.77 -4.21
CA VAL A 106 17.04 7.71 -2.81
C VAL A 106 18.41 8.33 -2.64
N ARG A 107 19.39 7.95 -3.48
CA ARG A 107 20.75 8.50 -3.43
C ARG A 107 20.79 9.99 -3.72
N ALA A 108 20.02 10.47 -4.69
CA ALA A 108 19.90 11.89 -4.97
C ALA A 108 19.38 12.65 -3.74
N CYS A 109 18.28 12.19 -3.14
CA CYS A 109 17.71 12.79 -1.93
C CYS A 109 18.69 12.75 -0.75
N ALA A 110 19.32 11.62 -0.48
CA ALA A 110 20.28 11.46 0.60
C ALA A 110 21.50 12.37 0.44
N THR A 111 22.05 12.48 -0.78
CA THR A 111 23.21 13.32 -1.08
C THR A 111 22.93 14.81 -0.85
N HIS A 112 21.73 15.25 -1.13
CA HIS A 112 21.33 16.66 -1.06
C HIS A 112 20.54 17.02 0.20
N GLY A 113 20.33 16.07 1.12
CA GLY A 113 19.57 16.29 2.34
C GLY A 113 18.09 16.59 2.12
N VAL A 114 17.52 16.10 1.01
CA VAL A 114 16.11 16.29 0.67
C VAL A 114 15.26 15.20 1.31
N ALA A 115 14.16 15.60 1.96
CA ALA A 115 13.21 14.66 2.54
C ALA A 115 12.54 13.80 1.45
N LEU A 116 12.32 12.53 1.73
CA LEU A 116 11.67 11.57 0.83
C LEU A 116 10.50 10.91 1.54
N THR A 117 9.31 11.03 0.97
CA THR A 117 8.10 10.36 1.46
C THR A 117 7.64 9.32 0.45
N VAL A 118 7.59 8.06 0.88
CA VAL A 118 7.17 6.95 0.02
C VAL A 118 5.66 6.87 -0.03
N THR A 119 5.11 6.78 -1.23
CA THR A 119 3.67 6.65 -1.45
C THR A 119 3.37 5.45 -2.35
N GLY A 120 2.27 4.77 -2.07
CA GLY A 120 1.65 3.78 -2.96
C GLY A 120 0.25 4.26 -3.30
N GLY A 121 -0.76 3.42 -3.07
CA GLY A 121 -2.17 3.78 -3.32
C GLY A 121 -2.73 4.90 -2.44
N ARG A 122 -2.00 5.43 -1.50
CA ARG A 122 -2.39 6.52 -0.58
C ARG A 122 -3.75 6.29 0.12
N SER A 123 -4.11 5.02 0.30
CA SER A 123 -5.35 4.60 0.98
C SER A 123 -5.25 4.59 2.50
N GLY A 124 -4.10 4.99 3.04
CA GLY A 124 -3.87 5.13 4.48
C GLY A 124 -4.77 6.18 5.12
N VAL A 125 -5.11 5.98 6.40
CA VAL A 125 -6.06 6.84 7.13
C VAL A 125 -5.41 7.60 8.29
N LEU A 126 -4.08 7.63 8.35
CA LEU A 126 -3.31 8.24 9.45
C LEU A 126 -2.26 9.25 8.97
N GLY A 127 -2.22 9.58 7.69
CA GLY A 127 -1.28 10.57 7.13
C GLY A 127 0.14 10.05 6.89
N ALA A 128 0.38 8.74 6.87
CA ALA A 128 1.72 8.17 6.69
C ALA A 128 2.36 8.49 5.34
N SER A 129 1.54 8.71 4.31
CA SER A 129 2.00 9.09 2.96
C SER A 129 2.02 10.61 2.70
N VAL A 130 1.78 11.41 3.75
CA VAL A 130 1.81 12.87 3.65
C VAL A 130 3.25 13.39 3.76
N PRO A 131 3.74 14.21 2.80
CA PRO A 131 5.11 14.73 2.81
C PRO A 131 5.25 15.89 3.79
N LEU A 132 5.21 15.63 5.09
CA LEU A 132 5.20 16.65 6.15
C LEU A 132 6.39 17.62 6.09
N LEU A 133 7.53 17.15 5.59
CA LEU A 133 8.75 17.95 5.45
C LEU A 133 8.96 18.45 4.01
N GLY A 134 7.92 18.41 3.18
CA GLY A 134 8.07 18.73 1.75
C GLY A 134 8.94 17.69 1.02
N GLY A 135 9.92 18.15 0.26
CA GLY A 135 10.85 17.27 -0.45
C GLY A 135 10.18 16.50 -1.60
N VAL A 136 10.51 15.23 -1.74
CA VAL A 136 10.02 14.36 -2.83
C VAL A 136 9.00 13.38 -2.34
N ALA A 137 7.85 13.30 -3.01
CA ALA A 137 6.92 12.18 -2.91
C ALA A 137 7.34 11.10 -3.92
N LEU A 138 7.72 9.93 -3.45
CA LEU A 138 8.12 8.78 -4.28
C LEU A 138 6.89 7.90 -4.52
N ASP A 139 6.32 8.00 -5.72
CA ASP A 139 5.15 7.22 -6.10
C ASP A 139 5.55 5.85 -6.65
N MET A 140 5.31 4.83 -5.85
CA MET A 140 5.69 3.45 -6.16
C MET A 140 4.69 2.72 -7.07
N CYS A 141 3.58 3.35 -7.47
CA CYS A 141 2.55 2.69 -8.28
C CYS A 141 3.04 2.23 -9.65
N GLY A 142 4.12 2.85 -10.19
CA GLY A 142 4.76 2.42 -11.44
C GLY A 142 5.53 1.10 -11.33
N LEU A 143 5.91 0.69 -10.11
CA LEU A 143 6.64 -0.55 -9.85
C LEU A 143 5.64 -1.68 -9.52
N ALA A 144 4.95 -2.20 -10.55
CA ALA A 144 3.81 -3.10 -10.39
C ALA A 144 3.92 -4.38 -11.22
N GLY A 145 3.25 -5.43 -10.77
CA GLY A 145 3.14 -6.74 -11.42
C GLY A 145 3.62 -7.89 -10.54
N ILE A 146 3.26 -9.12 -10.91
CA ILE A 146 3.79 -10.35 -10.33
C ILE A 146 5.11 -10.65 -11.03
N SER A 147 6.21 -10.75 -10.28
CA SER A 147 7.54 -11.01 -10.83
C SER A 147 7.88 -12.51 -10.89
N ALA A 148 7.34 -13.32 -9.96
CA ALA A 148 7.52 -14.77 -9.97
C ALA A 148 6.42 -15.48 -9.17
N VAL A 149 6.10 -16.71 -9.58
CA VAL A 149 5.22 -17.62 -8.83
C VAL A 149 5.87 -18.98 -8.73
N ASP A 150 6.18 -19.42 -7.51
CA ASP A 150 6.58 -20.78 -7.20
C ASP A 150 5.38 -21.54 -6.62
N ALA A 151 4.63 -22.20 -7.47
CA ALA A 151 3.47 -22.97 -7.06
C ALA A 151 3.82 -24.19 -6.19
N THR A 152 5.06 -24.70 -6.28
CA THR A 152 5.52 -25.85 -5.49
C THR A 152 5.74 -25.46 -4.03
N SER A 153 6.43 -24.34 -3.82
CA SER A 153 6.67 -23.79 -2.47
C SER A 153 5.52 -22.93 -1.96
N GLY A 154 4.56 -22.58 -2.82
CA GLY A 154 3.46 -21.66 -2.49
C GLY A 154 3.96 -20.26 -2.16
N ILE A 155 4.91 -19.75 -2.95
CA ILE A 155 5.46 -18.39 -2.79
C ILE A 155 5.20 -17.59 -4.06
N VAL A 156 4.73 -16.35 -3.89
CA VAL A 156 4.58 -15.37 -4.96
C VAL A 156 5.45 -14.16 -4.67
N SER A 157 6.21 -13.72 -5.67
CA SER A 157 6.97 -12.49 -5.65
C SER A 157 6.22 -11.43 -6.44
N VAL A 158 5.98 -10.27 -5.82
CA VAL A 158 5.17 -9.20 -6.38
C VAL A 158 5.83 -7.85 -6.13
N LEU A 159 5.72 -6.94 -7.09
CA LEU A 159 6.24 -5.59 -6.99
C LEU A 159 5.31 -4.72 -6.13
N PRO A 160 5.87 -3.80 -5.32
CA PRO A 160 5.15 -3.12 -4.23
C PRO A 160 4.02 -2.21 -4.69
N GLY A 161 4.09 -1.65 -5.89
CA GLY A 161 3.08 -0.75 -6.46
C GLY A 161 1.86 -1.48 -7.03
N THR A 162 1.84 -2.82 -7.01
CA THR A 162 0.71 -3.60 -7.53
C THR A 162 -0.52 -3.39 -6.65
N PHE A 163 -1.63 -2.95 -7.26
CA PHE A 163 -2.91 -2.81 -6.56
C PHE A 163 -3.48 -4.18 -6.18
N GLY A 164 -4.12 -4.23 -5.02
CA GLY A 164 -4.52 -5.49 -4.42
C GLY A 164 -5.55 -6.28 -5.22
N ASP A 165 -6.52 -5.63 -5.80
CA ASP A 165 -7.54 -6.25 -6.65
C ASP A 165 -6.93 -6.82 -7.94
N VAL A 166 -6.04 -6.07 -8.58
CA VAL A 166 -5.29 -6.51 -9.77
C VAL A 166 -4.42 -7.72 -9.43
N PHE A 167 -3.68 -7.65 -8.32
CA PHE A 167 -2.81 -8.72 -7.84
C PHE A 167 -3.59 -10.02 -7.58
N GLU A 168 -4.66 -9.94 -6.81
CA GLU A 168 -5.44 -11.12 -6.43
C GLU A 168 -6.22 -11.70 -7.63
N ASP A 169 -6.70 -10.85 -8.54
CA ASP A 169 -7.38 -11.29 -9.76
C ASP A 169 -6.43 -12.06 -10.68
N ASP A 170 -5.24 -11.53 -10.93
CA ASP A 170 -4.23 -12.21 -11.75
C ASP A 170 -3.77 -13.52 -11.09
N LEU A 171 -3.49 -13.51 -9.79
CA LEU A 171 -3.07 -14.71 -9.06
C LEU A 171 -4.13 -15.81 -9.11
N ARG A 172 -5.42 -15.45 -9.01
CA ARG A 172 -6.54 -16.39 -9.10
C ARG A 172 -6.74 -16.94 -10.50
N ARG A 173 -6.74 -16.09 -11.50
CA ARG A 173 -7.03 -16.49 -12.90
C ARG A 173 -5.87 -17.25 -13.52
N SER A 174 -4.65 -16.74 -13.35
CA SER A 174 -3.47 -17.28 -14.04
C SER A 174 -2.82 -18.45 -13.32
N HIS A 175 -2.95 -18.49 -11.97
CA HIS A 175 -2.19 -19.45 -11.15
C HIS A 175 -3.05 -20.33 -10.24
N HIS A 176 -4.37 -20.08 -10.14
CA HIS A 176 -5.28 -20.77 -9.23
C HIS A 176 -4.86 -20.70 -7.76
N LEU A 177 -4.24 -19.58 -7.37
CA LEU A 177 -3.74 -19.31 -6.04
C LEU A 177 -4.42 -18.07 -5.44
N THR A 178 -4.27 -17.89 -4.14
CA THR A 178 -4.64 -16.69 -3.39
C THR A 178 -3.68 -16.48 -2.23
N VAL A 179 -3.37 -15.23 -1.89
CA VAL A 179 -2.68 -14.92 -0.64
C VAL A 179 -3.67 -14.78 0.52
N GLY A 180 -4.95 -14.57 0.22
CA GLY A 180 -6.00 -14.46 1.24
C GLY A 180 -5.94 -13.17 2.06
N HIS A 181 -5.13 -12.18 1.68
CA HIS A 181 -5.15 -10.86 2.28
C HIS A 181 -6.22 -10.00 1.60
N TRP A 182 -7.23 -9.58 2.36
CA TRP A 182 -8.39 -8.88 1.81
C TRP A 182 -8.77 -7.67 2.65
N PRO A 183 -8.01 -6.56 2.58
CA PRO A 183 -8.34 -5.32 3.28
C PRO A 183 -9.57 -4.65 2.66
N GLN A 184 -10.24 -3.77 3.40
CA GLN A 184 -11.35 -2.98 2.86
C GLN A 184 -10.93 -2.11 1.67
N SER A 185 -9.68 -1.64 1.68
CA SER A 185 -9.06 -0.84 0.62
C SER A 185 -8.52 -1.67 -0.54
N MET A 186 -8.99 -2.89 -0.77
CA MET A 186 -8.43 -3.85 -1.73
C MET A 186 -8.09 -3.24 -3.10
N ALA A 187 -9.01 -2.46 -3.67
CA ALA A 187 -8.84 -1.80 -4.96
C ALA A 187 -8.10 -0.44 -4.88
N LEU A 188 -7.82 0.05 -3.68
CA LEU A 188 -7.22 1.37 -3.44
C LEU A 188 -5.81 1.28 -2.86
N SER A 189 -5.42 0.11 -2.36
CA SER A 189 -4.14 -0.11 -1.70
C SER A 189 -3.22 -0.99 -2.52
N THR A 190 -1.93 -0.75 -2.39
CA THR A 190 -0.89 -1.54 -3.05
C THR A 190 -0.31 -2.59 -2.10
N VAL A 191 0.27 -3.64 -2.65
CA VAL A 191 0.88 -4.73 -1.87
C VAL A 191 2.00 -4.22 -0.96
N GLY A 192 2.86 -3.32 -1.45
CA GLY A 192 3.88 -2.67 -0.62
C GLY A 192 3.27 -1.86 0.52
N GLY A 193 2.17 -1.16 0.25
CA GLY A 193 1.40 -0.44 1.26
C GLY A 193 0.83 -1.35 2.34
N TRP A 194 0.33 -2.55 1.99
CA TRP A 194 -0.13 -3.52 2.97
C TRP A 194 0.96 -3.89 3.98
N VAL A 195 2.16 -4.16 3.47
CA VAL A 195 3.31 -4.51 4.29
C VAL A 195 3.78 -3.32 5.13
N ALA A 196 3.91 -2.15 4.51
CA ALA A 196 4.35 -0.93 5.18
C ALA A 196 3.43 -0.51 6.34
N CYS A 197 2.10 -0.68 6.19
CA CYS A 197 1.12 -0.36 7.24
C CYS A 197 0.81 -1.53 8.18
N ARG A 198 1.43 -2.72 8.01
CA ARG A 198 1.11 -3.93 8.79
C ARG A 198 -0.38 -4.26 8.75
N GLY A 199 -0.95 -4.27 7.56
CA GLY A 199 -2.38 -4.35 7.32
C GLY A 199 -3.04 -5.66 7.77
N ALA A 200 -4.33 -5.57 8.11
CA ALA A 200 -5.19 -6.72 8.32
C ALA A 200 -6.30 -6.76 7.25
N GLY A 201 -6.88 -7.92 7.01
CA GLY A 201 -7.94 -8.12 6.04
C GLY A 201 -9.10 -8.93 6.60
N GLN A 202 -10.20 -8.99 5.86
CA GLN A 202 -11.43 -9.70 6.27
C GLN A 202 -11.21 -11.20 6.47
N TYR A 203 -10.22 -11.79 5.79
CA TYR A 203 -9.89 -13.21 5.89
C TYR A 203 -8.72 -13.50 6.82
N SER A 204 -8.27 -12.52 7.62
CA SER A 204 -7.12 -12.70 8.53
C SER A 204 -7.32 -13.79 9.57
N THR A 205 -8.56 -14.08 9.97
CA THR A 205 -8.87 -15.20 10.88
C THR A 205 -8.46 -16.56 10.28
N ARG A 206 -8.50 -16.69 8.95
CA ARG A 206 -8.12 -17.93 8.25
C ARG A 206 -6.68 -17.91 7.79
N TYR A 207 -6.24 -16.83 7.17
CA TYR A 207 -4.97 -16.77 6.45
C TYR A 207 -3.85 -16.08 7.23
N GLY A 208 -4.19 -15.35 8.28
CA GLY A 208 -3.29 -14.46 9.00
C GLY A 208 -3.39 -13.02 8.50
N LYS A 209 -2.69 -12.11 9.17
CA LYS A 209 -2.48 -10.75 8.72
C LYS A 209 -1.27 -10.68 7.78
N ILE A 210 -0.97 -9.51 7.24
CA ILE A 210 0.12 -9.40 6.27
C ILE A 210 1.47 -9.86 6.84
N GLU A 211 1.75 -9.59 8.11
CA GLU A 211 2.98 -10.03 8.80
C GLU A 211 3.12 -11.56 8.87
N ASP A 212 2.02 -12.29 8.85
CA ASP A 212 2.00 -13.76 8.85
C ASP A 212 2.20 -14.34 7.44
N LEU A 213 1.94 -13.53 6.41
CA LEU A 213 1.99 -13.92 5.01
C LEU A 213 3.33 -13.60 4.35
N VAL A 214 4.01 -12.54 4.80
CA VAL A 214 5.31 -12.12 4.26
C VAL A 214 6.38 -13.14 4.63
N VAL A 215 7.12 -13.64 3.61
CA VAL A 215 8.24 -14.56 3.78
C VAL A 215 9.59 -13.91 3.47
N GLY A 216 9.59 -12.75 2.85
CA GLY A 216 10.78 -11.98 2.55
C GLY A 216 10.45 -10.64 1.90
N LEU A 217 11.41 -9.73 1.91
CA LEU A 217 11.30 -8.39 1.31
C LEU A 217 12.60 -8.02 0.64
N ASP A 218 12.49 -7.27 -0.47
CA ASP A 218 13.58 -6.50 -1.04
C ASP A 218 13.38 -5.04 -0.62
N VAL A 219 14.41 -4.45 -0.04
CA VAL A 219 14.31 -3.11 0.58
C VAL A 219 15.50 -2.25 0.18
N VAL A 220 15.24 -1.02 -0.24
CA VAL A 220 16.25 0.01 -0.45
C VAL A 220 16.38 0.83 0.82
N LEU A 221 17.56 0.85 1.42
CA LEU A 221 17.88 1.64 2.60
C LEU A 221 18.12 3.11 2.27
N ALA A 222 18.21 3.97 3.28
CA ALA A 222 18.35 5.41 3.12
C ALA A 222 19.61 5.87 2.37
N ASP A 223 20.64 5.03 2.31
CA ASP A 223 21.87 5.25 1.53
C ASP A 223 21.80 4.72 0.10
N GLY A 224 20.66 4.14 -0.30
CA GLY A 224 20.47 3.49 -1.60
C GLY A 224 21.04 2.07 -1.67
N THR A 225 21.36 1.45 -0.53
CA THR A 225 21.77 0.03 -0.50
C THR A 225 20.53 -0.85 -0.62
N LEU A 226 20.53 -1.78 -1.58
CA LEU A 226 19.50 -2.81 -1.72
C LEU A 226 19.86 -4.00 -0.82
N ILE A 227 18.91 -4.39 0.01
CA ILE A 227 19.03 -5.59 0.85
C ILE A 227 17.86 -6.55 0.59
N HIS A 228 18.10 -7.82 0.88
CA HIS A 228 17.11 -8.89 0.82
C HIS A 228 16.93 -9.48 2.21
N THR A 229 15.70 -9.64 2.66
CA THR A 229 15.35 -10.24 3.95
C THR A 229 14.54 -11.51 3.76
N GLY A 230 14.58 -12.42 4.72
CA GLY A 230 13.80 -13.66 4.64
C GLY A 230 14.40 -14.68 3.68
N GLY A 231 13.59 -15.15 2.74
CA GLY A 231 13.98 -16.17 1.75
C GLY A 231 13.59 -17.59 2.13
N ALA A 232 13.13 -17.82 3.39
CA ALA A 232 12.52 -19.05 3.84
C ALA A 232 11.33 -18.72 4.76
N PRO A 233 10.25 -19.50 4.72
CA PRO A 233 9.07 -19.24 5.55
C PRO A 233 9.35 -19.26 7.07
N ARG A 234 10.43 -19.91 7.48
CA ARG A 234 10.96 -19.90 8.85
C ARG A 234 12.47 -20.11 8.83
N ALA A 235 13.17 -19.29 9.61
CA ALA A 235 14.61 -19.42 9.81
C ALA A 235 14.90 -19.67 11.28
N ALA A 236 15.93 -20.48 11.58
CA ALA A 236 16.34 -20.82 12.95
C ALA A 236 17.52 -19.96 13.41
N HIS A 237 17.75 -18.80 12.80
CA HIS A 237 18.90 -17.94 13.08
C HIS A 237 18.49 -16.47 13.17
N GLY A 238 19.16 -15.74 14.07
CA GLY A 238 19.09 -14.29 14.20
C GLY A 238 17.70 -13.71 14.47
N PRO A 239 17.59 -12.39 14.59
CA PRO A 239 16.32 -11.70 14.59
C PRO A 239 15.71 -11.76 13.17
N ASP A 240 14.38 -11.80 13.09
CA ASP A 240 13.66 -11.72 11.82
C ASP A 240 13.69 -10.27 11.30
N LEU A 241 14.64 -9.99 10.42
CA LEU A 241 14.80 -8.66 9.83
C LEU A 241 13.62 -8.28 8.91
N THR A 242 12.88 -9.25 8.37
CA THR A 242 11.68 -8.99 7.58
C THR A 242 10.65 -8.24 8.43
N GLN A 243 10.47 -8.67 9.68
CA GLN A 243 9.52 -8.06 10.60
C GLN A 243 9.92 -6.65 11.07
N LEU A 244 11.18 -6.25 10.88
CA LEU A 244 11.63 -4.88 11.13
C LEU A 244 10.99 -3.88 10.16
N PHE A 245 10.85 -4.27 8.90
CA PHE A 245 10.29 -3.41 7.86
C PHE A 245 8.76 -3.49 7.76
N VAL A 246 8.14 -4.55 8.24
CA VAL A 246 6.69 -4.69 8.29
C VAL A 246 6.11 -3.72 9.32
N GLY A 247 5.32 -2.74 8.85
CA GLY A 247 4.75 -1.69 9.68
C GLY A 247 5.68 -0.50 9.91
N SER A 248 6.78 -0.39 9.15
CA SER A 248 7.72 0.74 9.26
C SER A 248 7.29 2.01 8.50
N GLU A 249 6.26 1.90 7.65
CA GLU A 249 5.69 3.02 6.86
C GLU A 249 6.74 3.85 6.12
N GLY A 250 7.77 3.19 5.58
CA GLY A 250 8.85 3.84 4.82
C GLY A 250 9.94 4.49 5.67
N THR A 251 9.85 4.48 7.01
CA THR A 251 10.83 5.17 7.89
C THR A 251 12.17 4.45 8.01
N LEU A 252 12.22 3.14 7.75
CA LEU A 252 13.44 2.32 7.86
C LEU A 252 14.02 1.91 6.50
N GLY A 253 13.24 2.05 5.44
CA GLY A 253 13.62 1.69 4.07
C GLY A 253 12.41 1.62 3.16
N ILE A 254 12.66 1.52 1.88
CA ILE A 254 11.65 1.50 0.82
C ILE A 254 11.52 0.08 0.31
N ILE A 255 10.34 -0.51 0.47
CA ILE A 255 10.04 -1.86 -0.02
C ILE A 255 9.93 -1.80 -1.54
N VAL A 256 10.78 -2.59 -2.24
CA VAL A 256 10.83 -2.68 -3.70
C VAL A 256 10.47 -4.06 -4.23
N GLY A 257 10.35 -5.07 -3.35
CA GLY A 257 9.89 -6.41 -3.66
C GLY A 257 9.22 -7.04 -2.44
N VAL A 258 8.16 -7.80 -2.65
CA VAL A 258 7.41 -8.48 -1.58
C VAL A 258 7.24 -9.95 -1.95
N HIS A 259 7.68 -10.84 -1.06
CA HIS A 259 7.51 -12.29 -1.21
C HIS A 259 6.44 -12.76 -0.23
N LEU A 260 5.33 -13.29 -0.76
CA LEU A 260 4.15 -13.67 0.02
C LEU A 260 3.89 -15.17 -0.09
N ARG A 261 3.38 -15.74 1.01
CA ARG A 261 2.85 -17.09 1.00
C ARG A 261 1.50 -17.11 0.28
N ALA A 262 1.43 -17.89 -0.80
CA ALA A 262 0.21 -18.18 -1.53
C ALA A 262 -0.34 -19.57 -1.16
N ARG A 263 -1.62 -19.77 -1.39
CA ARG A 263 -2.34 -21.02 -1.13
C ARG A 263 -3.23 -21.36 -2.31
N PRO A 264 -3.51 -22.64 -2.58
CA PRO A 264 -4.53 -23.03 -3.55
C PRO A 264 -5.88 -22.38 -3.23
N LEU A 265 -6.61 -22.02 -4.27
CA LEU A 265 -7.98 -21.54 -4.12
C LEU A 265 -8.83 -22.60 -3.41
N PRO A 266 -9.76 -22.18 -2.54
CA PRO A 266 -10.72 -23.14 -1.97
C PRO A 266 -11.58 -23.72 -3.10
N PRO A 267 -11.87 -25.04 -3.07
CA PRO A 267 -12.64 -25.69 -4.14
C PRO A 267 -14.10 -25.24 -4.19
N ALA A 268 -14.59 -24.64 -3.11
CA ALA A 268 -15.93 -24.06 -3.03
C ALA A 268 -15.98 -22.95 -1.99
N GLU A 269 -16.77 -21.93 -2.25
CA GLU A 269 -17.10 -20.86 -1.30
C GLU A 269 -18.60 -20.83 -1.07
N GLY A 270 -19.01 -20.72 0.19
CA GLY A 270 -20.39 -20.52 0.60
C GLY A 270 -20.51 -19.23 1.42
N ARG A 271 -21.58 -18.47 1.17
CA ARG A 271 -21.88 -17.26 1.95
C ARG A 271 -23.26 -17.38 2.55
N ALA A 272 -23.37 -17.08 3.84
CA ALA A 272 -24.64 -17.06 4.55
C ALA A 272 -24.67 -15.90 5.56
N ALA A 273 -25.83 -15.29 5.71
CA ALA A 273 -26.10 -14.31 6.75
C ALA A 273 -27.15 -14.86 7.71
N TYR A 274 -26.97 -14.58 8.99
CA TYR A 274 -27.84 -15.04 10.06
C TYR A 274 -28.26 -13.86 10.92
N SER A 275 -29.52 -13.85 11.34
CA SER A 275 -30.04 -12.94 12.36
C SER A 275 -30.17 -13.66 13.70
N PHE A 276 -29.98 -12.92 14.78
CA PHE A 276 -30.08 -13.43 16.15
C PHE A 276 -31.00 -12.51 16.96
N THR A 277 -31.68 -13.07 17.95
CA THR A 277 -32.59 -12.33 18.82
C THR A 277 -31.87 -11.48 19.85
N THR A 278 -30.62 -11.84 20.19
CA THR A 278 -29.79 -11.10 21.15
C THR A 278 -28.34 -11.04 20.67
N PHE A 279 -27.62 -10.03 21.13
CA PHE A 279 -26.19 -9.88 20.88
C PHE A 279 -25.38 -11.07 21.42
N ASP A 280 -25.70 -11.55 22.63
CA ASP A 280 -24.99 -12.67 23.26
C ASP A 280 -25.15 -13.96 22.44
N ALA A 281 -26.32 -14.20 21.87
CA ALA A 281 -26.53 -15.36 20.99
C ALA A 281 -25.68 -15.25 19.70
N ALA A 282 -25.56 -14.05 19.12
CA ALA A 282 -24.68 -13.81 17.97
C ALA A 282 -23.22 -14.03 18.33
N LEU A 283 -22.76 -13.47 19.43
CA LEU A 283 -21.37 -13.60 19.92
C LEU A 283 -21.00 -15.06 20.19
N ALA A 284 -21.89 -15.82 20.84
CA ALA A 284 -21.70 -17.24 21.10
C ALA A 284 -21.63 -18.07 19.81
N ALA A 285 -22.41 -17.71 18.78
CA ALA A 285 -22.37 -18.37 17.47
C ALA A 285 -21.07 -18.06 16.72
N MET A 286 -20.64 -16.79 16.68
CA MET A 286 -19.37 -16.36 16.09
C MET A 286 -18.19 -17.11 16.74
N ARG A 287 -18.14 -17.12 18.08
CA ARG A 287 -17.09 -17.82 18.82
C ARG A 287 -16.99 -19.30 18.43
N ARG A 288 -18.11 -20.00 18.38
CA ARG A 288 -18.13 -21.42 17.97
C ARG A 288 -17.66 -21.64 16.54
N THR A 289 -17.93 -20.69 15.65
CA THR A 289 -17.50 -20.77 14.24
C THR A 289 -16.01 -20.56 14.09
N VAL A 290 -15.44 -19.57 14.79
CA VAL A 290 -14.04 -19.17 14.67
C VAL A 290 -13.09 -20.11 15.44
N GLN A 291 -13.54 -20.73 16.52
CA GLN A 291 -12.70 -21.58 17.40
C GLN A 291 -12.79 -23.09 17.06
N ARG A 292 -13.23 -23.47 15.86
CA ARG A 292 -13.28 -24.87 15.40
C ARG A 292 -11.95 -25.35 14.84
#